data_9238b339c57165298e1f7d465cee995e
#
_entry.id   9238b339c57165298e1f7d465cee995e
#
_cell.length_a   1.000
_cell.length_b   1.000
_cell.length_c   1.000
_cell.angle_alpha   90.00
_cell.angle_beta   90.00
_cell.angle_gamma   90.00
#
_symmetry.space_group_name_H-M   'P 1'
#
loop_
_entity.id
_entity.type
_entity.pdbx_description
1 polymer ?
#
loop_
_entity_poly.entity_id
_entity_poly.type
_entity_poly.pdbx_seq_one_letter_code
_entity_poly.pdbx_strand_id
1 'polypeptide(L)'
;MRFTSATALAFAGALFVAHVHAAPQAMQETSRKVPGGGITAPGWQGKVDAAEASKGGKVEDSKVVMAGSELKFNNGPAAIYWNPTNTGAGSYTVSATFTEPKYMSSNDHPHPYGLFIGGTKLDTDQGAFLYCTPYGNGTFIVRGMGPAPFRVTGPGSGRGTASEAVKKAEPGGSVTQEVAWVVTPEKADCKINGTVVVSYPKAELVGAGKLESLDGIAGIRVAHNVDVNVSGFKVAKQ
;
A
#
# COMPACT_ATOMS: atom_id res chain seq x y z
N MET A 1 -50.75 5.98 -76.38
CA MET A 1 -50.07 4.90 -75.64
C MET A 1 -48.76 5.41 -75.13
N ARG A 2 -48.64 5.69 -73.80
CA ARG A 2 -47.36 6.11 -73.13
C ARG A 2 -47.07 5.09 -72.02
N PHE A 3 -45.97 4.39 -72.17
CA PHE A 3 -45.45 3.46 -71.17
C PHE A 3 -44.59 4.22 -70.25
N THR A 4 -44.92 4.20 -68.96
CA THR A 4 -44.04 4.73 -67.85
C THR A 4 -43.34 3.57 -67.26
N SER A 5 -42.00 3.55 -67.36
CA SER A 5 -41.09 2.61 -66.68
C SER A 5 -40.88 3.04 -65.26
N ALA A 6 -41.16 2.20 -64.26
CA ALA A 6 -40.81 2.40 -62.88
C ALA A 6 -39.45 1.74 -62.58
N THR A 7 -38.50 2.54 -62.15
CA THR A 7 -37.15 2.09 -61.71
C THR A 7 -37.21 1.79 -60.23
N ALA A 8 -36.99 0.55 -59.84
CA ALA A 8 -36.87 0.14 -58.45
C ALA A 8 -35.40 0.35 -57.96
N LEU A 9 -35.19 1.21 -56.97
CA LEU A 9 -33.93 1.34 -56.25
C LEU A 9 -33.89 0.27 -55.16
N ALA A 10 -32.92 -0.63 -55.24
CA ALA A 10 -32.60 -1.57 -54.18
C ALA A 10 -31.58 -0.92 -53.22
N PHE A 11 -31.98 -0.68 -51.99
CA PHE A 11 -31.08 -0.28 -50.91
C PHE A 11 -30.40 -1.53 -50.32
N ALA A 12 -29.11 -1.67 -50.55
CA ALA A 12 -28.27 -2.66 -49.88
C ALA A 12 -27.83 -2.09 -48.51
N GLY A 13 -28.47 -2.53 -47.43
CA GLY A 13 -28.06 -2.20 -46.08
C GLY A 13 -26.82 -2.99 -45.65
N ALA A 14 -25.68 -2.35 -45.52
CA ALA A 14 -24.51 -2.97 -44.95
C ALA A 14 -24.64 -3.01 -43.39
N LEU A 15 -24.82 -4.23 -42.85
CA LEU A 15 -24.75 -4.46 -41.40
C LEU A 15 -23.26 -4.35 -40.96
N PHE A 16 -22.90 -3.26 -40.31
CA PHE A 16 -21.65 -3.16 -39.57
C PHE A 16 -21.78 -3.94 -38.24
N VAL A 17 -21.22 -5.14 -38.17
CA VAL A 17 -21.04 -5.86 -36.90
C VAL A 17 -19.85 -5.22 -36.18
N ALA A 18 -20.16 -4.38 -35.21
CA ALA A 18 -19.15 -3.84 -34.31
C ALA A 18 -18.61 -4.97 -33.41
N HIS A 19 -17.42 -5.46 -33.71
CA HIS A 19 -16.69 -6.34 -32.78
C HIS A 19 -16.24 -5.53 -31.59
N VAL A 20 -16.98 -5.62 -30.50
CA VAL A 20 -16.55 -5.11 -29.21
C VAL A 20 -15.44 -6.05 -28.72
N HIS A 21 -14.19 -5.67 -28.93
CA HIS A 21 -13.06 -6.32 -28.27
C HIS A 21 -13.16 -5.95 -26.80
N ALA A 22 -13.65 -6.89 -25.96
CA ALA A 22 -13.48 -6.78 -24.52
C ALA A 22 -11.96 -6.71 -24.24
N ALA A 23 -11.49 -5.59 -23.70
CA ALA A 23 -10.12 -5.51 -23.21
C ALA A 23 -9.91 -6.64 -22.20
N PRO A 24 -8.77 -7.36 -22.25
CA PRO A 24 -8.49 -8.39 -21.26
C PRO A 24 -8.56 -7.72 -19.88
N GLN A 25 -9.47 -8.19 -19.03
CA GLN A 25 -9.46 -7.82 -17.62
C GLN A 25 -8.10 -8.30 -17.08
N ALA A 26 -7.27 -7.36 -16.63
CA ALA A 26 -6.07 -7.71 -15.90
C ALA A 26 -6.51 -8.67 -14.78
N MET A 27 -5.99 -9.90 -14.80
CA MET A 27 -6.25 -10.87 -13.73
C MET A 27 -5.76 -10.21 -12.44
N GLN A 28 -6.69 -9.92 -11.53
CA GLN A 28 -6.33 -9.35 -10.25
C GLN A 28 -5.54 -10.43 -9.50
N GLU A 29 -4.27 -10.15 -9.26
CA GLU A 29 -3.38 -11.07 -8.56
C GLU A 29 -3.98 -11.50 -7.23
N THR A 30 -4.04 -12.81 -7.00
CA THR A 30 -4.61 -13.39 -5.78
C THR A 30 -3.56 -13.40 -4.69
N SER A 31 -3.93 -12.98 -3.49
CA SER A 31 -3.05 -13.06 -2.33
C SER A 31 -2.77 -14.52 -1.98
N ARG A 32 -1.49 -14.86 -1.81
CA ARG A 32 -1.04 -16.19 -1.42
C ARG A 32 -1.43 -16.51 0.03
N LYS A 33 -1.44 -17.81 0.36
CA LYS A 33 -1.51 -18.30 1.73
C LYS A 33 -0.17 -18.88 2.13
N VAL A 34 0.43 -18.32 3.17
CA VAL A 34 1.73 -18.77 3.67
C VAL A 34 1.56 -19.94 4.63
N PRO A 35 2.13 -21.12 4.36
CA PRO A 35 2.03 -22.27 5.25
C PRO A 35 2.58 -21.96 6.65
N GLY A 36 1.86 -22.38 7.70
CA GLY A 36 2.24 -22.10 9.08
C GLY A 36 2.22 -20.62 9.42
N GLY A 37 1.27 -19.89 8.83
CA GLY A 37 1.10 -18.45 9.03
C GLY A 37 0.64 -18.08 10.44
N GLY A 38 0.44 -16.80 10.63
CA GLY A 38 0.12 -16.15 11.89
C GLY A 38 1.23 -15.21 12.37
N ILE A 39 0.95 -14.49 13.44
CA ILE A 39 1.88 -13.55 14.06
C ILE A 39 2.44 -14.20 15.35
N THR A 40 3.73 -14.52 15.37
CA THR A 40 4.43 -15.03 16.54
C THR A 40 5.40 -14.03 17.15
N ALA A 41 5.52 -12.83 16.55
CA ALA A 41 6.27 -11.71 17.11
C ALA A 41 5.57 -11.20 18.39
N PRO A 42 6.23 -11.19 19.56
CA PRO A 42 5.58 -10.84 20.84
C PRO A 42 5.01 -9.41 20.83
N GLY A 43 3.74 -9.26 21.22
CA GLY A 43 3.04 -7.99 21.31
C GLY A 43 2.59 -7.39 19.98
N TRP A 44 2.95 -7.99 18.83
CA TRP A 44 2.49 -7.53 17.53
C TRP A 44 1.11 -8.09 17.20
N GLN A 45 0.33 -7.28 16.53
CA GLN A 45 -1.01 -7.56 16.02
C GLN A 45 -1.03 -7.23 14.52
N GLY A 46 -2.06 -7.68 13.82
CA GLY A 46 -2.21 -7.38 12.39
C GLY A 46 -3.68 -7.35 11.97
N LYS A 47 -3.95 -6.59 10.92
CA LYS A 47 -5.26 -6.56 10.25
C LYS A 47 -5.06 -6.48 8.75
N VAL A 48 -5.73 -7.36 8.03
CA VAL A 48 -5.78 -7.33 6.57
C VAL A 48 -6.67 -6.18 6.08
N ASP A 49 -6.38 -5.68 4.90
CA ASP A 49 -7.23 -4.67 4.25
C ASP A 49 -8.65 -5.20 4.04
N ALA A 50 -9.64 -4.33 4.12
CA ALA A 50 -11.04 -4.71 3.92
C ALA A 50 -11.28 -5.39 2.55
N ALA A 51 -10.59 -4.94 1.51
CA ALA A 51 -10.66 -5.54 0.18
C ALA A 51 -10.07 -6.96 0.13
N GLU A 52 -9.05 -7.26 0.93
CA GLU A 52 -8.48 -8.60 1.08
C GLU A 52 -9.40 -9.49 1.94
N ALA A 53 -9.91 -8.95 3.05
CA ALA A 53 -10.84 -9.66 3.93
C ALA A 53 -12.14 -10.06 3.20
N SER A 54 -12.66 -9.21 2.33
CA SER A 54 -13.85 -9.51 1.52
C SER A 54 -13.66 -10.67 0.54
N LYS A 55 -12.40 -10.98 0.18
CA LYS A 55 -12.01 -12.14 -0.63
C LYS A 55 -11.64 -13.36 0.21
N GLY A 56 -11.82 -13.29 1.54
CA GLY A 56 -11.49 -14.36 2.48
C GLY A 56 -10.05 -14.37 2.97
N GLY A 57 -9.26 -13.34 2.66
CA GLY A 57 -7.91 -13.17 3.19
C GLY A 57 -7.92 -12.94 4.70
N LYS A 58 -6.98 -13.54 5.40
CA LYS A 58 -6.85 -13.49 6.86
C LYS A 58 -5.41 -13.17 7.26
N VAL A 59 -5.22 -12.69 8.48
CA VAL A 59 -3.87 -12.46 9.03
C VAL A 59 -3.05 -13.75 9.08
N GLU A 60 -3.70 -14.88 9.33
CA GLU A 60 -3.10 -16.22 9.36
C GLU A 60 -2.60 -16.70 7.98
N ASP A 61 -3.02 -16.05 6.90
CA ASP A 61 -2.48 -16.30 5.55
C ASP A 61 -1.10 -15.62 5.34
N SER A 62 -0.63 -14.84 6.31
CA SER A 62 0.72 -14.27 6.38
C SER A 62 1.50 -14.85 7.55
N LYS A 63 2.82 -14.85 7.48
CA LYS A 63 3.69 -15.28 8.58
C LYS A 63 4.56 -14.11 9.04
N VAL A 64 4.41 -13.72 10.32
CA VAL A 64 5.20 -12.66 10.93
C VAL A 64 5.92 -13.21 12.16
N VAL A 65 7.23 -13.20 12.12
CA VAL A 65 8.07 -13.75 13.20
C VAL A 65 9.12 -12.74 13.62
N MET A 66 9.52 -12.82 14.90
CA MET A 66 10.69 -12.14 15.40
C MET A 66 11.90 -13.07 15.31
N ALA A 67 12.98 -12.64 14.66
CA ALA A 67 14.25 -13.36 14.58
C ALA A 67 15.36 -12.45 15.12
N GLY A 68 15.72 -12.64 16.39
CA GLY A 68 16.55 -11.68 17.10
C GLY A 68 15.83 -10.33 17.25
N SER A 69 16.40 -9.27 16.74
CA SER A 69 15.81 -7.91 16.72
C SER A 69 15.12 -7.58 15.39
N GLU A 70 15.00 -8.52 14.46
CA GLU A 70 14.43 -8.34 13.14
C GLU A 70 13.03 -8.96 13.05
N LEU A 71 12.07 -8.23 12.48
CA LEU A 71 10.76 -8.76 12.09
C LEU A 71 10.85 -9.28 10.66
N LYS A 72 10.44 -10.53 10.45
CA LYS A 72 10.37 -11.15 9.12
C LYS A 72 8.92 -11.33 8.72
N PHE A 73 8.59 -10.78 7.58
CA PHE A 73 7.27 -10.86 6.97
C PHE A 73 7.33 -11.73 5.72
N ASN A 74 6.63 -12.85 5.73
CA ASN A 74 6.19 -13.53 4.52
C ASN A 74 4.71 -13.19 4.38
N ASN A 75 4.42 -12.15 3.59
CA ASN A 75 3.10 -11.58 3.55
C ASN A 75 2.23 -12.23 2.46
N GLY A 76 1.04 -12.69 2.85
CA GLY A 76 -0.02 -13.13 1.95
C GLY A 76 -0.88 -11.93 1.54
N PRO A 77 -2.04 -11.67 2.17
CA PRO A 77 -2.88 -10.52 1.90
C PRO A 77 -2.25 -9.21 2.39
N ALA A 78 -2.58 -8.11 1.73
CA ALA A 78 -2.14 -6.78 2.15
C ALA A 78 -2.68 -6.44 3.55
N ALA A 79 -1.78 -5.99 4.43
CA ALA A 79 -2.10 -5.82 5.85
C ALA A 79 -1.29 -4.69 6.49
N ILE A 80 -1.77 -4.26 7.66
CA ILE A 80 -1.02 -3.47 8.63
C ILE A 80 -0.66 -4.33 9.83
N TYR A 81 0.49 -4.01 10.45
CA TYR A 81 1.00 -4.69 11.64
C TYR A 81 1.47 -3.66 12.66
N TRP A 82 1.13 -3.85 13.92
CA TRP A 82 1.48 -2.90 14.98
C TRP A 82 1.66 -3.60 16.32
N ASN A 83 2.42 -2.97 17.20
CA ASN A 83 2.38 -3.25 18.63
C ASN A 83 1.70 -2.04 19.32
N PRO A 84 0.65 -2.24 20.13
CA PRO A 84 -0.09 -1.13 20.77
C PRO A 84 0.76 -0.21 21.63
N THR A 85 1.93 -0.67 22.07
CA THR A 85 2.88 0.16 22.85
C THR A 85 3.70 1.14 21.99
N ASN A 86 3.73 0.97 20.67
CA ASN A 86 4.47 1.82 19.75
C ASN A 86 3.65 3.08 19.43
N THR A 87 3.58 4.02 20.34
CA THR A 87 2.81 5.26 20.19
C THR A 87 3.72 6.48 20.01
N GLY A 88 3.34 7.35 19.09
CA GLY A 88 3.93 8.67 18.92
C GLY A 88 2.99 9.76 19.41
N ALA A 89 3.54 10.82 20.02
CA ALA A 89 2.79 11.98 20.47
C ALA A 89 3.63 13.26 20.42
N GLY A 90 3.02 14.35 19.97
CA GLY A 90 3.67 15.65 19.82
C GLY A 90 4.74 15.64 18.73
N SER A 91 6.01 15.82 19.10
CA SER A 91 7.16 15.68 18.19
C SER A 91 7.83 14.32 18.38
N TYR A 92 7.83 13.51 17.31
CA TYR A 92 8.41 12.16 17.34
C TYR A 92 8.90 11.71 15.96
N THR A 93 9.72 10.68 15.95
CA THR A 93 10.16 10.00 14.73
C THR A 93 9.82 8.51 14.80
N VAL A 94 9.22 7.99 13.75
CA VAL A 94 9.11 6.54 13.53
C VAL A 94 10.07 6.17 12.43
N SER A 95 10.92 5.16 12.63
CA SER A 95 11.87 4.71 11.61
C SER A 95 12.05 3.21 11.62
N ALA A 96 12.39 2.66 10.45
CA ALA A 96 12.81 1.27 10.26
C ALA A 96 13.58 1.11 8.95
N THR A 97 14.38 0.05 8.88
CA THR A 97 15.04 -0.40 7.66
C THR A 97 14.31 -1.64 7.14
N PHE A 98 13.92 -1.59 5.89
CA PHE A 98 13.20 -2.64 5.17
C PHE A 98 14.14 -3.26 4.14
N THR A 99 14.28 -4.58 4.16
CA THR A 99 15.02 -5.33 3.14
C THR A 99 14.10 -6.34 2.50
N GLU A 100 13.81 -6.16 1.22
CA GLU A 100 13.16 -7.15 0.37
C GLU A 100 14.26 -8.02 -0.24
N PRO A 101 14.39 -9.29 0.17
CA PRO A 101 15.52 -10.12 -0.23
C PRO A 101 15.52 -10.50 -1.72
N LYS A 102 14.31 -10.62 -2.28
CA LYS A 102 14.08 -11.02 -3.67
C LYS A 102 12.93 -10.21 -4.25
N TYR A 103 13.24 -9.02 -4.73
CA TYR A 103 12.27 -8.10 -5.32
C TYR A 103 11.45 -8.77 -6.42
N MET A 104 10.12 -8.63 -6.35
CA MET A 104 9.16 -9.22 -7.28
C MET A 104 9.23 -10.75 -7.43
N SER A 105 9.73 -11.49 -6.44
CA SER A 105 9.80 -12.96 -6.53
C SER A 105 8.44 -13.67 -6.46
N SER A 106 7.42 -12.99 -5.96
CA SER A 106 6.06 -13.52 -5.77
C SER A 106 4.98 -12.65 -6.44
N ASN A 107 5.39 -11.73 -7.30
CA ASN A 107 4.52 -10.73 -7.92
C ASN A 107 4.92 -10.49 -9.37
N ASP A 108 3.97 -10.11 -10.22
CA ASP A 108 4.20 -9.69 -11.61
C ASP A 108 4.43 -8.16 -11.74
N HIS A 109 4.23 -7.43 -10.65
CA HIS A 109 4.45 -5.99 -10.56
C HIS A 109 4.95 -5.57 -9.15
N PRO A 110 5.55 -4.38 -9.00
CA PRO A 110 6.08 -3.91 -7.72
C PRO A 110 5.02 -3.76 -6.63
N HIS A 111 5.30 -4.26 -5.45
CA HIS A 111 4.46 -4.10 -4.27
C HIS A 111 5.20 -3.34 -3.16
N PRO A 112 4.53 -2.39 -2.45
CA PRO A 112 5.18 -1.52 -1.50
C PRO A 112 5.12 -2.06 -0.07
N TYR A 113 6.06 -1.59 0.74
CA TYR A 113 6.11 -1.77 2.18
C TYR A 113 6.65 -0.51 2.87
N GLY A 114 6.37 -0.31 4.13
CA GLY A 114 6.86 0.86 4.87
C GLY A 114 6.15 1.08 6.19
N LEU A 115 6.10 2.33 6.61
CA LEU A 115 5.63 2.73 7.92
C LEU A 115 4.31 3.48 7.87
N PHE A 116 3.50 3.33 8.92
CA PHE A 116 2.35 4.19 9.17
C PHE A 116 2.44 4.89 10.52
N ILE A 117 1.71 6.00 10.65
CA ILE A 117 1.55 6.85 11.83
C ILE A 117 0.08 7.22 12.05
N GLY A 118 -0.23 7.83 13.19
CA GLY A 118 -1.56 8.34 13.52
C GLY A 118 -2.60 7.23 13.65
N GLY A 119 -2.15 6.02 13.98
CA GLY A 119 -3.02 4.84 14.06
C GLY A 119 -4.02 4.92 15.22
N THR A 120 -5.32 4.85 14.89
CA THR A 120 -6.42 4.80 15.86
C THR A 120 -7.40 3.70 15.46
N LYS A 121 -8.01 3.00 16.44
CA LYS A 121 -9.05 1.96 16.23
C LYS A 121 -8.65 0.91 15.18
N LEU A 122 -7.37 0.53 15.13
CA LEU A 122 -6.77 -0.28 14.05
C LEU A 122 -7.37 -1.68 13.92
N ASP A 123 -7.94 -2.22 14.97
CA ASP A 123 -8.62 -3.52 15.06
C ASP A 123 -10.07 -3.50 14.58
N THR A 124 -10.63 -2.31 14.30
CA THR A 124 -12.02 -2.10 13.89
C THR A 124 -12.14 -1.65 12.44
N ASP A 125 -13.37 -1.61 11.90
CA ASP A 125 -13.65 -1.06 10.57
C ASP A 125 -13.60 0.48 10.52
N GLN A 126 -13.41 1.12 11.68
CA GLN A 126 -13.21 2.56 11.83
C GLN A 126 -11.73 2.92 11.98
N GLY A 127 -10.83 1.97 11.72
CA GLY A 127 -9.39 2.17 11.82
C GLY A 127 -8.90 3.27 10.88
N ALA A 128 -8.07 4.19 11.41
CA ALA A 128 -7.46 5.25 10.64
C ALA A 128 -5.94 5.25 10.82
N PHE A 129 -5.19 5.51 9.74
CA PHE A 129 -3.73 5.62 9.74
C PHE A 129 -3.24 6.28 8.44
N LEU A 130 -2.02 6.82 8.47
CA LEU A 130 -1.33 7.37 7.30
C LEU A 130 -0.05 6.59 7.05
N TYR A 131 0.14 6.05 5.85
CA TYR A 131 1.34 5.30 5.53
C TYR A 131 2.17 5.93 4.41
N CYS A 132 3.49 5.71 4.49
CA CYS A 132 4.46 6.02 3.43
C CYS A 132 5.21 4.74 3.08
N THR A 133 5.18 4.35 1.83
CA THR A 133 5.70 3.07 1.37
C THR A 133 6.46 3.23 0.05
N PRO A 134 7.78 2.96 0.02
CA PRO A 134 8.54 2.82 -1.20
C PRO A 134 8.22 1.49 -1.91
N TYR A 135 8.46 1.50 -3.22
CA TYR A 135 8.52 0.32 -4.09
C TYR A 135 9.96 0.08 -4.53
N GLY A 136 10.34 -1.16 -4.78
CA GLY A 136 11.67 -1.49 -5.30
C GLY A 136 11.95 -1.04 -6.74
N ASN A 137 11.06 -0.27 -7.36
CA ASN A 137 11.21 0.31 -8.70
C ASN A 137 11.59 1.80 -8.73
N GLY A 138 11.90 2.41 -7.57
CA GLY A 138 12.26 3.83 -7.49
C GLY A 138 11.09 4.78 -7.32
N THR A 139 9.90 4.26 -6.93
CA THR A 139 8.73 5.08 -6.64
C THR A 139 8.26 4.91 -5.20
N PHE A 140 7.41 5.80 -4.72
CA PHE A 140 6.76 5.71 -3.41
C PHE A 140 5.32 6.19 -3.45
N ILE A 141 4.52 5.81 -2.47
CA ILE A 141 3.18 6.36 -2.24
C ILE A 141 3.01 6.74 -0.78
N VAL A 142 2.18 7.78 -0.56
CA VAL A 142 1.62 8.13 0.75
C VAL A 142 0.11 8.08 0.64
N ARG A 143 -0.54 7.33 1.53
CA ARG A 143 -2.00 7.24 1.57
C ARG A 143 -2.52 7.22 2.98
N GLY A 144 -3.67 7.87 3.16
CA GLY A 144 -4.45 7.78 4.36
C GLY A 144 -5.57 6.76 4.24
N MET A 145 -5.74 5.99 5.29
CA MET A 145 -6.89 5.13 5.51
C MET A 145 -7.65 5.70 6.70
N GLY A 146 -8.96 5.74 6.59
CA GLY A 146 -9.87 6.24 7.62
C GLY A 146 -11.23 5.57 7.44
N PRO A 147 -12.32 6.14 7.97
CA PRO A 147 -13.68 5.66 7.66
C PRO A 147 -13.93 5.58 6.15
N ALA A 148 -13.28 6.48 5.37
CA ALA A 148 -13.12 6.36 3.94
C ALA A 148 -11.64 6.57 3.58
N PRO A 149 -11.06 5.76 2.68
CA PRO A 149 -9.69 5.96 2.23
C PRO A 149 -9.52 7.36 1.64
N PHE A 150 -8.44 8.06 2.03
CA PHE A 150 -8.08 9.34 1.43
C PHE A 150 -6.68 9.25 0.82
N ARG A 151 -6.51 9.91 -0.35
CA ARG A 151 -5.26 9.95 -1.04
C ARG A 151 -4.55 11.25 -0.72
N VAL A 152 -3.26 11.14 -0.45
CA VAL A 152 -2.39 12.26 -0.17
C VAL A 152 -1.40 12.48 -1.32
N THR A 153 -0.79 11.40 -1.86
CA THR A 153 0.11 11.47 -3.02
C THR A 153 0.05 10.22 -3.87
N GLY A 154 0.56 10.33 -5.09
CA GLY A 154 0.56 9.27 -6.10
C GLY A 154 -0.68 9.29 -7.00
N PRO A 155 -0.58 8.77 -8.23
CA PRO A 155 -1.66 8.74 -9.22
C PRO A 155 -2.80 7.78 -8.81
N GLY A 156 -3.93 7.89 -9.51
CA GLY A 156 -5.17 7.18 -9.24
C GLY A 156 -5.11 5.66 -9.24
N SER A 157 -4.24 5.11 -10.03
CA SER A 157 -4.15 3.68 -10.36
C SER A 157 -3.20 2.86 -9.48
N GLY A 158 -2.75 3.37 -8.33
CA GLY A 158 -1.78 2.66 -7.49
C GLY A 158 -0.31 2.88 -7.89
N ARG A 159 -0.04 3.56 -8.99
CA ARG A 159 1.32 3.91 -9.39
C ARG A 159 1.92 4.92 -8.43
N GLY A 160 3.18 4.70 -8.04
CA GLY A 160 3.90 5.57 -7.14
C GLY A 160 4.40 6.85 -7.82
N THR A 161 4.83 7.80 -6.99
CA THR A 161 5.58 8.99 -7.41
C THR A 161 7.06 8.63 -7.50
N ALA A 162 7.73 8.96 -8.60
CA ALA A 162 9.17 8.72 -8.77
C ALA A 162 9.99 9.59 -7.81
N SER A 163 11.06 9.04 -7.26
CA SER A 163 12.01 9.77 -6.43
C SER A 163 13.39 9.13 -6.50
N GLU A 164 14.44 9.94 -6.69
CA GLU A 164 15.83 9.50 -6.66
C GLU A 164 16.26 8.98 -5.27
N ALA A 165 15.53 9.34 -4.21
CA ALA A 165 15.77 8.81 -2.88
C ALA A 165 15.37 7.33 -2.74
N VAL A 166 14.51 6.80 -3.61
CA VAL A 166 14.04 5.41 -3.56
C VAL A 166 14.95 4.53 -4.39
N LYS A 167 15.58 3.56 -3.73
CA LYS A 167 16.48 2.60 -4.42
C LYS A 167 15.69 1.66 -5.30
N LYS A 168 16.34 1.22 -6.38
CA LYS A 168 15.79 0.29 -7.38
C LYS A 168 16.50 -1.05 -7.31
N ALA A 169 15.76 -2.09 -7.63
CA ALA A 169 16.31 -3.44 -7.87
C ALA A 169 15.72 -4.02 -9.14
N GLU A 170 16.49 -4.93 -9.76
CA GLU A 170 15.96 -5.80 -10.81
C GLU A 170 15.18 -6.96 -10.17
N PRO A 171 14.20 -7.54 -10.87
CA PRO A 171 13.45 -8.70 -10.39
C PRO A 171 14.39 -9.82 -9.89
N GLY A 172 14.12 -10.33 -8.68
CA GLY A 172 14.97 -11.31 -8.01
C GLY A 172 16.17 -10.73 -7.25
N GLY A 173 16.51 -9.47 -7.46
CA GLY A 173 17.55 -8.76 -6.70
C GLY A 173 17.08 -8.34 -5.31
N SER A 174 18.01 -8.01 -4.41
CA SER A 174 17.71 -7.47 -3.10
C SER A 174 17.62 -5.95 -3.14
N VAL A 175 16.69 -5.38 -2.37
CA VAL A 175 16.60 -3.93 -2.19
C VAL A 175 16.36 -3.59 -0.71
N THR A 176 17.11 -2.60 -0.21
CA THR A 176 16.99 -2.11 1.17
C THR A 176 16.64 -0.63 1.17
N GLN A 177 15.58 -0.27 1.87
CA GLN A 177 15.09 1.10 2.04
C GLN A 177 15.06 1.44 3.53
N GLU A 178 15.57 2.59 3.91
CA GLU A 178 15.28 3.20 5.20
C GLU A 178 14.03 4.09 5.04
N VAL A 179 13.01 3.87 5.88
CA VAL A 179 11.79 4.68 5.87
C VAL A 179 11.62 5.33 7.24
N ALA A 180 11.27 6.61 7.25
CA ALA A 180 10.96 7.31 8.48
C ALA A 180 9.81 8.31 8.29
N TRP A 181 9.02 8.47 9.33
CA TRP A 181 8.14 9.60 9.53
C TRP A 181 8.75 10.53 10.59
N VAL A 182 8.89 11.80 10.28
CA VAL A 182 9.23 12.86 11.23
C VAL A 182 7.99 13.70 11.44
N VAL A 183 7.45 13.66 12.64
CA VAL A 183 6.18 14.31 12.99
C VAL A 183 6.44 15.44 13.97
N THR A 184 5.79 16.57 13.70
CA THR A 184 5.68 17.72 14.62
C THR A 184 4.20 18.05 14.81
N PRO A 185 3.85 18.93 15.76
CA PRO A 185 2.47 19.39 15.91
C PRO A 185 1.88 20.03 14.66
N GLU A 186 2.71 20.52 13.73
CA GLU A 186 2.30 21.26 12.53
C GLU A 186 2.28 20.42 11.26
N LYS A 187 3.11 19.36 11.19
CA LYS A 187 3.31 18.60 9.94
C LYS A 187 3.82 17.19 10.16
N ALA A 188 3.76 16.40 9.09
CA ALA A 188 4.40 15.09 8.98
C ALA A 188 5.24 15.03 7.70
N ASP A 189 6.52 14.68 7.85
CA ASP A 189 7.48 14.49 6.77
C ASP A 189 7.75 12.99 6.58
N CYS A 190 7.51 12.46 5.38
CA CYS A 190 8.01 11.14 5.01
C CYS A 190 9.44 11.26 4.49
N LYS A 191 10.35 10.47 5.05
CA LYS A 191 11.74 10.34 4.60
C LYS A 191 11.99 8.94 4.08
N ILE A 192 12.70 8.86 2.97
CA ILE A 192 13.19 7.59 2.42
C ILE A 192 14.70 7.75 2.19
N ASN A 193 15.48 6.82 2.72
CA ASN A 193 16.94 6.82 2.65
C ASN A 193 17.56 8.18 3.04
N GLY A 194 17.07 8.76 4.14
CA GLY A 194 17.57 10.04 4.68
C GLY A 194 16.97 11.30 4.04
N THR A 195 16.32 11.22 2.89
CA THR A 195 15.76 12.35 2.14
C THR A 195 14.27 12.52 2.42
N VAL A 196 13.81 13.75 2.70
CA VAL A 196 12.38 14.07 2.76
C VAL A 196 11.80 13.99 1.34
N VAL A 197 10.94 13.00 1.09
CA VAL A 197 10.30 12.80 -0.21
C VAL A 197 8.97 13.54 -0.33
N VAL A 198 8.32 13.83 0.79
CA VAL A 198 7.11 14.63 0.87
C VAL A 198 6.90 15.16 2.29
N SER A 199 6.28 16.34 2.38
CA SER A 199 5.91 17.00 3.63
C SER A 199 4.45 17.44 3.52
N TYR A 200 3.66 17.16 4.56
CA TYR A 200 2.25 17.54 4.62
C TYR A 200 1.97 18.35 5.87
N PRO A 201 1.34 19.53 5.75
CA PRO A 201 0.76 20.23 6.88
C PRO A 201 -0.28 19.36 7.59
N LYS A 202 -0.37 19.45 8.92
CA LYS A 202 -1.38 18.72 9.72
C LYS A 202 -2.80 18.94 9.19
N ALA A 203 -3.13 20.14 8.74
CA ALA A 203 -4.45 20.48 8.23
C ALA A 203 -4.86 19.68 6.97
N GLU A 204 -3.89 19.15 6.21
CA GLU A 204 -4.17 18.27 5.07
C GLU A 204 -4.45 16.82 5.50
N LEU A 205 -3.98 16.41 6.66
CA LEU A 205 -3.98 15.04 7.15
C LEU A 205 -5.05 14.76 8.19
N VAL A 206 -5.41 15.76 9.00
CA VAL A 206 -6.32 15.63 10.15
C VAL A 206 -7.63 16.33 9.85
N GLY A 207 -8.75 15.65 10.14
CA GLY A 207 -10.11 16.20 9.94
C GLY A 207 -11.14 15.13 9.64
N ALA A 208 -12.35 15.56 9.32
CA ALA A 208 -13.46 14.66 9.02
C ALA A 208 -13.12 13.73 7.84
N GLY A 209 -13.27 12.41 8.05
CA GLY A 209 -12.96 11.39 7.06
C GLY A 209 -11.45 11.10 6.87
N LYS A 210 -10.58 11.71 7.67
CA LYS A 210 -9.14 11.55 7.67
C LYS A 210 -8.65 11.06 9.03
N LEU A 211 -7.39 11.37 9.40
CA LEU A 211 -6.87 11.08 10.73
C LEU A 211 -7.61 11.90 11.80
N GLU A 212 -7.74 11.33 13.00
CA GLU A 212 -8.21 12.07 14.19
C GLU A 212 -7.08 12.97 14.75
N SER A 213 -5.83 12.50 14.65
CA SER A 213 -4.60 13.19 15.09
C SER A 213 -3.40 12.68 14.30
N LEU A 214 -2.28 13.42 14.33
CA LEU A 214 -0.97 12.89 13.96
C LEU A 214 -0.40 11.99 15.07
N ASP A 215 -0.84 12.16 16.31
CA ASP A 215 -0.52 11.27 17.42
C ASP A 215 -1.26 9.94 17.27
N GLY A 216 -0.70 8.87 17.84
CA GLY A 216 -1.34 7.57 17.82
C GLY A 216 -0.34 6.42 17.66
N ILE A 217 -0.86 5.25 17.33
CA ILE A 217 -0.05 4.06 17.11
C ILE A 217 0.71 4.20 15.80
N ALA A 218 1.98 3.80 15.83
CA ALA A 218 2.82 3.63 14.66
C ALA A 218 3.07 2.14 14.38
N GLY A 219 3.22 1.80 13.10
CA GLY A 219 3.45 0.41 12.71
C GLY A 219 3.92 0.26 11.28
N ILE A 220 3.77 -0.96 10.78
CA ILE A 220 4.29 -1.41 9.50
C ILE A 220 3.14 -1.70 8.55
N ARG A 221 3.24 -1.22 7.32
CA ARG A 221 2.37 -1.53 6.20
C ARG A 221 3.09 -2.45 5.24
N VAL A 222 2.47 -3.57 4.85
CA VAL A 222 3.00 -4.48 3.82
C VAL A 222 1.90 -4.79 2.82
N ALA A 223 2.20 -4.65 1.53
CA ALA A 223 1.29 -5.04 0.46
C ALA A 223 1.20 -6.58 0.35
N HIS A 224 0.30 -7.08 -0.50
CA HIS A 224 0.14 -8.53 -0.67
C HIS A 224 1.36 -9.16 -1.36
N ASN A 225 1.58 -10.45 -1.10
CA ASN A 225 2.62 -11.27 -1.74
C ASN A 225 4.05 -10.71 -1.62
N VAL A 226 4.40 -10.07 -0.51
CA VAL A 226 5.74 -9.50 -0.28
C VAL A 226 6.47 -10.25 0.83
N ASP A 227 7.73 -10.58 0.60
CA ASP A 227 8.67 -11.03 1.62
C ASP A 227 9.60 -9.87 1.98
N VAL A 228 9.55 -9.41 3.22
CA VAL A 228 10.36 -8.29 3.68
C VAL A 228 10.85 -8.50 5.11
N ASN A 229 12.11 -8.18 5.35
CA ASN A 229 12.72 -8.14 6.67
C ASN A 229 12.76 -6.70 7.17
N VAL A 230 12.42 -6.48 8.42
CA VAL A 230 12.37 -5.15 9.04
C VAL A 230 13.24 -5.11 10.28
N SER A 231 14.26 -4.28 10.24
CA SER A 231 15.18 -4.06 11.35
C SER A 231 15.11 -2.63 11.88
N GLY A 232 15.51 -2.43 13.14
CA GLY A 232 15.61 -1.11 13.74
C GLY A 232 14.28 -0.35 13.85
N PHE A 233 13.13 -1.05 13.86
CA PHE A 233 11.85 -0.38 14.10
C PHE A 233 11.85 0.30 15.46
N LYS A 234 11.58 1.59 15.46
CA LYS A 234 11.51 2.38 16.71
C LYS A 234 10.58 3.58 16.55
N VAL A 235 9.98 3.98 17.66
CA VAL A 235 9.30 5.26 17.86
C VAL A 235 10.14 6.05 18.87
N ALA A 236 10.67 7.18 18.47
CA ALA A 236 11.54 8.03 19.31
C ALA A 236 10.91 9.40 19.47
N LYS A 237 10.74 9.84 20.72
CA LYS A 237 10.34 11.22 21.03
C LYS A 237 11.51 12.17 20.67
N GLN A 238 11.18 13.32 20.10
CA GLN A 238 12.12 14.41 19.83
C GLN A 238 12.15 15.41 20.97
#